data_15339ac68c233346de2a53df6cfbca5d
#
_entry.id   15339ac68c233346de2a53df6cfbca5d
#
_cell.length_a   1.000
_cell.length_b   1.000
_cell.length_c   1.000
_cell.angle_alpha   90.00
_cell.angle_beta   90.00
_cell.angle_gamma   90.00
#
_symmetry.space_group_name_H-M   'P 1'
#
loop_
_entity.id
_entity.type
_entity.pdbx_description
1 polymer ?
#
loop_
_entity_poly.entity_id
_entity_poly.type
_entity_poly.pdbx_seq_one_letter_code
_entity_poly.pdbx_strand_id
1 'polypeptide(L)'
;MNKKKKTRMTQNDIKTAKRLLKYVTEKYKLQFILVFICILISAVATTAVSLSLRYLLDDFILPLIGQKQPDFAGLYKALSVLGCIFLAGVAATFIYTRMMVYIGQGVLKRVRDDMFEHMQTLPIRYFDQNTNGSVMSLYTNDTDTLRQMISQAIPQALMALFTIVVTFVSMLVLSPLLTILAVLIIFVMLFVTNKIGIKSGKYFVRQQMALADVTGFAEERMNGQRVVKVFNHEKKSEEEFDRLNEALFESASQANKYGNMMGPVIGNIGNLQFVLTAVLGGVLSVAGVGGITLGVMASYLQFTKSFT
;
A
#
# COMPACT_ATOMS: atom_id res chain seq x y z
N MET A 1 12.23 9.40 -29.19
CA MET A 1 13.15 9.94 -28.18
C MET A 1 12.38 10.98 -27.36
N ASN A 2 11.69 10.56 -26.30
CA ASN A 2 10.88 11.46 -25.48
C ASN A 2 11.34 11.30 -24.02
N LYS A 3 11.91 12.40 -23.50
CA LYS A 3 12.50 12.52 -22.17
C LYS A 3 11.49 12.12 -21.10
N LYS A 4 11.94 11.29 -20.13
CA LYS A 4 11.29 11.00 -18.86
C LYS A 4 10.58 12.23 -18.30
N LYS A 5 9.26 12.32 -18.43
CA LYS A 5 8.46 13.15 -17.55
C LYS A 5 8.46 12.44 -16.19
N LYS A 6 9.42 12.79 -15.32
CA LYS A 6 9.25 12.62 -13.89
C LYS A 6 7.91 13.30 -13.58
N THR A 7 6.96 12.54 -13.04
CA THR A 7 5.68 13.06 -12.56
C THR A 7 5.98 13.97 -11.36
N ARG A 8 6.45 15.19 -11.62
CA ARG A 8 6.41 16.26 -10.63
C ARG A 8 4.93 16.58 -10.46
N MET A 9 4.43 16.44 -9.24
CA MET A 9 3.10 16.94 -8.88
C MET A 9 2.96 18.34 -9.50
N THR A 10 2.02 18.47 -10.41
CA THR A 10 1.75 19.74 -11.09
C THR A 10 1.19 20.70 -10.03
N GLN A 11 1.41 22.01 -10.16
CA GLN A 11 0.82 22.99 -9.22
C GLN A 11 -0.69 22.81 -9.03
N ASN A 12 -1.38 22.32 -10.05
CA ASN A 12 -2.80 21.99 -9.99
C ASN A 12 -3.09 20.79 -9.07
N ASP A 13 -2.24 19.77 -9.07
CA ASP A 13 -2.41 18.59 -8.18
C ASP A 13 -2.29 18.99 -6.70
N ILE A 14 -1.35 19.89 -6.40
CA ILE A 14 -1.17 20.43 -5.03
C ILE A 14 -2.37 21.30 -4.62
N LYS A 15 -2.91 22.12 -5.53
CA LYS A 15 -4.13 22.91 -5.26
C LYS A 15 -5.34 22.01 -5.01
N THR A 16 -5.48 20.94 -5.80
CA THR A 16 -6.56 19.96 -5.64
C THR A 16 -6.43 19.22 -4.31
N ALA A 17 -5.23 18.76 -3.96
CA ALA A 17 -4.97 18.11 -2.67
C ALA A 17 -5.27 19.05 -1.48
N LYS A 18 -4.86 20.33 -1.56
CA LYS A 18 -5.20 21.35 -0.54
C LYS A 18 -6.71 21.56 -0.42
N ARG A 19 -7.43 21.60 -1.56
CA ARG A 19 -8.88 21.75 -1.57
C ARG A 19 -9.58 20.57 -0.89
N LEU A 20 -9.14 19.34 -1.19
CA LEU A 20 -9.64 18.14 -0.53
C LEU A 20 -9.35 18.13 0.97
N LEU A 21 -8.13 18.48 1.37
CA LEU A 21 -7.77 18.63 2.78
C LEU A 21 -8.67 19.67 3.48
N LYS A 22 -9.03 20.76 2.81
CA LYS A 22 -9.93 21.76 3.34
C LYS A 22 -11.32 21.18 3.63
N TYR A 23 -11.90 20.37 2.73
CA TYR A 23 -13.18 19.68 2.96
C TYR A 23 -13.16 18.78 4.20
N VAL A 24 -12.03 18.10 4.46
CA VAL A 24 -11.86 17.25 5.64
C VAL A 24 -11.68 18.10 6.90
N THR A 25 -10.82 19.13 6.85
CA THR A 25 -10.41 19.88 8.06
C THR A 25 -11.43 20.90 8.53
N GLU A 26 -12.27 21.46 7.66
CA GLU A 26 -13.27 22.44 8.06
C GLU A 26 -14.30 21.89 9.06
N LYS A 27 -14.79 20.68 8.82
CA LYS A 27 -15.87 20.11 9.65
C LYS A 27 -15.40 19.05 10.64
N TYR A 28 -14.32 18.32 10.30
CA TYR A 28 -13.89 17.12 11.02
C TYR A 28 -12.52 17.25 11.69
N LYS A 29 -12.07 18.50 11.99
CA LYS A 29 -10.73 18.77 12.52
C LYS A 29 -10.40 17.99 13.79
N LEU A 30 -11.29 17.99 14.79
CA LEU A 30 -11.10 17.27 16.04
C LEU A 30 -11.06 15.75 15.82
N GLN A 31 -11.96 15.24 14.99
CA GLN A 31 -12.01 13.81 14.66
C GLN A 31 -10.77 13.36 13.92
N PHE A 32 -10.23 14.21 13.02
CA PHE A 32 -9.00 13.91 12.29
C PHE A 32 -7.77 13.90 13.21
N ILE A 33 -7.70 14.79 14.20
CA ILE A 33 -6.66 14.77 15.24
C ILE A 33 -6.75 13.47 16.06
N LEU A 34 -7.96 13.07 16.47
CA LEU A 34 -8.16 11.82 17.21
C LEU A 34 -7.71 10.61 16.37
N VAL A 35 -8.08 10.57 15.08
CA VAL A 35 -7.62 9.53 14.14
C VAL A 35 -6.09 9.47 14.09
N PHE A 36 -5.43 10.61 13.98
CA PHE A 36 -3.98 10.69 13.95
C PHE A 36 -3.34 10.12 15.23
N ILE A 37 -3.89 10.46 16.40
CA ILE A 37 -3.44 9.92 17.69
C ILE A 37 -3.66 8.40 17.75
N CYS A 38 -4.84 7.92 17.33
CA CYS A 38 -5.15 6.48 17.30
C CYS A 38 -4.21 5.71 16.34
N ILE A 39 -3.89 6.27 15.18
CA ILE A 39 -2.92 5.68 14.25
C ILE A 39 -1.54 5.59 14.89
N LEU A 40 -1.10 6.63 15.59
CA LEU A 40 0.17 6.63 16.30
C LEU A 40 0.22 5.56 17.40
N ILE A 41 -0.84 5.48 18.22
CA ILE A 41 -0.96 4.44 19.27
C ILE A 41 -0.93 3.05 18.64
N SER A 42 -1.65 2.82 17.56
CA SER A 42 -1.67 1.54 16.86
C SER A 42 -0.29 1.15 16.28
N ALA A 43 0.44 2.10 15.68
CA ALA A 43 1.77 1.88 15.15
C ALA A 43 2.78 1.54 16.27
N VAL A 44 2.72 2.27 17.39
CA VAL A 44 3.56 1.99 18.57
C VAL A 44 3.20 0.63 19.18
N ALA A 45 1.93 0.30 19.33
CA ALA A 45 1.50 -0.99 19.87
C ALA A 45 1.99 -2.16 19.02
N THR A 46 1.89 -2.07 17.70
CA THR A 46 2.37 -3.10 16.77
C THR A 46 3.88 -3.30 16.89
N THR A 47 4.63 -2.21 17.00
CA THR A 47 6.10 -2.26 17.16
C THR A 47 6.50 -2.76 18.55
N ALA A 48 5.74 -2.38 19.59
CA ALA A 48 5.97 -2.83 20.97
C ALA A 48 5.86 -4.35 21.10
N VAL A 49 4.93 -5.00 20.38
CA VAL A 49 4.83 -6.48 20.34
C VAL A 49 6.11 -7.11 19.80
N SER A 50 6.71 -6.54 18.75
CA SER A 50 7.99 -7.04 18.22
C SER A 50 9.16 -6.78 19.19
N LEU A 51 9.18 -5.64 19.86
CA LEU A 51 10.20 -5.27 20.84
C LEU A 51 10.09 -6.12 22.11
N SER A 52 8.89 -6.56 22.46
CA SER A 52 8.65 -7.38 23.67
C SER A 52 9.36 -8.71 23.65
N LEU A 53 9.66 -9.26 22.46
CA LEU A 53 10.42 -10.51 22.36
C LEU A 53 11.79 -10.43 23.01
N ARG A 54 12.45 -9.27 22.92
CA ARG A 54 13.70 -9.02 23.63
C ARG A 54 13.50 -9.14 25.14
N TYR A 55 12.55 -8.37 25.69
CA TYR A 55 12.31 -8.36 27.14
C TYR A 55 11.85 -9.71 27.66
N LEU A 56 10.95 -10.38 26.92
CA LEU A 56 10.46 -11.71 27.33
C LEU A 56 11.57 -12.75 27.35
N LEU A 57 12.43 -12.77 26.33
CA LEU A 57 13.50 -13.75 26.24
C LEU A 57 14.63 -13.43 27.25
N ASP A 58 15.15 -12.22 27.25
CA ASP A 58 16.36 -11.87 27.99
C ASP A 58 16.08 -11.70 29.49
N ASP A 59 14.97 -11.03 29.86
CA ASP A 59 14.71 -10.66 31.26
C ASP A 59 13.85 -11.70 32.01
N PHE A 60 13.04 -12.49 31.30
CA PHE A 60 12.13 -13.44 31.96
C PHE A 60 12.39 -14.90 31.61
N ILE A 61 12.59 -15.27 30.34
CA ILE A 61 12.69 -16.69 29.96
C ILE A 61 14.08 -17.24 30.22
N LEU A 62 15.14 -16.57 29.75
CA LEU A 62 16.52 -17.04 29.94
C LEU A 62 16.93 -17.19 31.40
N PRO A 63 16.59 -16.28 32.32
CA PRO A 63 16.91 -16.43 33.74
C PRO A 63 16.18 -17.60 34.42
N LEU A 64 15.02 -18.04 33.90
CA LEU A 64 14.26 -19.19 34.46
C LEU A 64 14.83 -20.52 34.02
N ILE A 65 15.62 -20.57 32.96
CA ILE A 65 16.21 -21.81 32.43
C ILE A 65 17.26 -22.32 33.42
N GLY A 66 17.06 -23.56 33.91
CA GLY A 66 17.98 -24.19 34.84
C GLY A 66 17.66 -24.00 36.33
N GLN A 67 16.65 -23.22 36.69
CA GLN A 67 16.20 -23.11 38.08
C GLN A 67 15.39 -24.37 38.49
N LYS A 68 15.63 -24.87 39.69
CA LYS A 68 14.91 -26.04 40.23
C LYS A 68 13.44 -25.73 40.57
N GLN A 69 13.12 -24.46 40.85
CA GLN A 69 11.76 -23.97 41.11
C GLN A 69 11.61 -22.62 40.41
N PRO A 70 11.18 -22.60 39.13
CA PRO A 70 11.05 -21.34 38.40
C PRO A 70 9.83 -20.55 38.89
N ASP A 71 10.02 -19.25 39.19
CA ASP A 71 8.94 -18.32 39.52
C ASP A 71 8.44 -17.65 38.26
N PHE A 72 7.23 -17.96 37.85
CA PHE A 72 6.57 -17.41 36.67
C PHE A 72 5.80 -16.10 36.94
N ALA A 73 5.73 -15.61 38.18
CA ALA A 73 4.94 -14.43 38.52
C ALA A 73 5.36 -13.18 37.72
N GLY A 74 6.67 -12.98 37.51
CA GLY A 74 7.21 -11.92 36.68
C GLY A 74 6.80 -12.04 35.22
N LEU A 75 6.85 -13.26 34.66
CA LEU A 75 6.45 -13.54 33.27
C LEU A 75 4.95 -13.29 33.04
N TYR A 76 4.09 -13.72 33.96
CA TYR A 76 2.63 -13.46 33.88
C TYR A 76 2.34 -11.97 33.92
N LYS A 77 3.04 -11.20 34.76
CA LYS A 77 2.88 -9.75 34.81
C LYS A 77 3.30 -9.08 33.51
N ALA A 78 4.43 -9.48 32.93
CA ALA A 78 4.91 -8.96 31.65
C ALA A 78 3.93 -9.28 30.50
N LEU A 79 3.43 -10.52 30.43
CA LEU A 79 2.42 -10.92 29.45
C LEU A 79 1.10 -10.15 29.60
N SER A 80 0.66 -9.89 30.84
CA SER A 80 -0.54 -9.09 31.11
C SER A 80 -0.39 -7.65 30.61
N VAL A 81 0.76 -7.02 30.85
CA VAL A 81 1.07 -5.67 30.35
C VAL A 81 1.07 -5.64 28.83
N LEU A 82 1.71 -6.62 28.18
CA LEU A 82 1.71 -6.75 26.73
C LEU A 82 0.31 -6.97 26.15
N GLY A 83 -0.49 -7.79 26.81
CA GLY A 83 -1.90 -7.99 26.48
C GLY A 83 -2.70 -6.67 26.52
N CYS A 84 -2.50 -5.86 27.53
CA CYS A 84 -3.11 -4.52 27.62
C CYS A 84 -2.65 -3.59 26.51
N ILE A 85 -1.37 -3.56 26.17
CA ILE A 85 -0.83 -2.76 25.06
C ILE A 85 -1.43 -3.23 23.73
N PHE A 86 -1.50 -4.56 23.50
CA PHE A 86 -2.10 -5.11 22.30
C PHE A 86 -3.59 -4.76 22.19
N LEU A 87 -4.35 -4.92 23.26
CA LEU A 87 -5.76 -4.56 23.29
C LEU A 87 -5.98 -3.06 23.04
N ALA A 88 -5.13 -2.20 23.60
CA ALA A 88 -5.16 -0.76 23.33
C ALA A 88 -4.88 -0.47 21.85
N GLY A 89 -3.93 -1.17 21.22
CA GLY A 89 -3.65 -1.08 19.78
C GLY A 89 -4.84 -1.51 18.91
N VAL A 90 -5.50 -2.62 19.27
CA VAL A 90 -6.71 -3.11 18.59
C VAL A 90 -7.85 -2.11 18.72
N ALA A 91 -8.10 -1.59 19.94
CA ALA A 91 -9.12 -0.57 20.17
C ALA A 91 -8.85 0.71 19.38
N ALA A 92 -7.60 1.18 19.36
CA ALA A 92 -7.18 2.33 18.56
C ALA A 92 -7.41 2.10 17.06
N THR A 93 -7.09 0.90 16.56
CA THR A 93 -7.33 0.52 15.15
C THR A 93 -8.81 0.53 14.82
N PHE A 94 -9.64 -0.04 15.67
CA PHE A 94 -11.10 -0.04 15.50
C PHE A 94 -11.65 1.40 15.47
N ILE A 95 -11.25 2.24 16.43
CA ILE A 95 -11.71 3.62 16.54
C ILE A 95 -11.31 4.42 15.29
N TYR A 96 -10.03 4.43 14.87
CA TYR A 96 -9.65 5.24 13.73
C TYR A 96 -10.29 4.74 12.43
N THR A 97 -10.42 3.44 12.24
CA THR A 97 -11.06 2.87 11.04
C THR A 97 -12.54 3.28 10.98
N ARG A 98 -13.25 3.15 12.10
CA ARG A 98 -14.66 3.56 12.20
C ARG A 98 -14.83 5.05 11.93
N MET A 99 -13.97 5.88 12.52
CA MET A 99 -14.01 7.33 12.33
C MET A 99 -13.68 7.74 10.89
N MET A 100 -12.72 7.10 10.25
CA MET A 100 -12.36 7.41 8.87
C MET A 100 -13.47 7.07 7.88
N VAL A 101 -14.22 5.99 8.12
CA VAL A 101 -15.44 5.70 7.35
C VAL A 101 -16.48 6.82 7.53
N TYR A 102 -16.71 7.25 8.76
CA TYR A 102 -17.67 8.35 9.05
C TYR A 102 -17.24 9.66 8.39
N ILE A 103 -15.97 10.05 8.53
CA ILE A 103 -15.40 11.25 7.89
C ILE A 103 -15.51 11.14 6.36
N GLY A 104 -15.12 10.00 5.79
CA GLY A 104 -15.17 9.78 4.34
C GLY A 104 -16.58 9.92 3.77
N GLN A 105 -17.58 9.30 4.41
CA GLN A 105 -18.99 9.43 4.00
C GLN A 105 -19.52 10.85 4.16
N GLY A 106 -19.14 11.54 5.23
CA GLY A 106 -19.55 12.92 5.46
C GLY A 106 -18.95 13.91 4.45
N VAL A 107 -17.67 13.72 4.08
CA VAL A 107 -17.03 14.51 3.03
C VAL A 107 -17.66 14.20 1.67
N LEU A 108 -17.91 12.92 1.38
CA LEU A 108 -18.55 12.49 0.15
C LEU A 108 -19.93 13.11 -0.04
N LYS A 109 -20.75 13.13 1.04
CA LYS A 109 -22.06 13.78 1.01
C LYS A 109 -21.90 15.25 0.60
N ARG A 110 -20.99 15.99 1.25
CA ARG A 110 -20.75 17.41 0.95
C ARG A 110 -20.30 17.63 -0.50
N VAL A 111 -19.38 16.78 -1.00
CA VAL A 111 -18.94 16.87 -2.39
C VAL A 111 -20.10 16.65 -3.36
N ARG A 112 -20.99 15.69 -3.09
CA ARG A 112 -22.17 15.45 -3.92
C ARG A 112 -23.18 16.61 -3.85
N ASP A 113 -23.39 17.19 -2.67
CA ASP A 113 -24.26 18.34 -2.48
C ASP A 113 -23.72 19.54 -3.30
N ASP A 114 -22.43 19.87 -3.15
CA ASP A 114 -21.77 20.96 -3.89
C ASP A 114 -21.77 20.71 -5.41
N MET A 115 -21.54 19.46 -5.85
CA MET A 115 -21.61 19.09 -7.27
C MET A 115 -23.02 19.27 -7.82
N PHE A 116 -24.04 18.87 -7.07
CA PHE A 116 -25.43 19.01 -7.50
C PHE A 116 -25.84 20.48 -7.59
N GLU A 117 -25.51 21.30 -6.60
CA GLU A 117 -25.75 22.73 -6.61
C GLU A 117 -25.06 23.39 -7.82
N HIS A 118 -23.78 23.06 -8.06
CA HIS A 118 -23.05 23.58 -9.22
C HIS A 118 -23.68 23.12 -10.54
N MET A 119 -24.12 21.87 -10.64
CA MET A 119 -24.77 21.34 -11.84
C MET A 119 -26.02 22.14 -12.22
N GLN A 120 -26.81 22.62 -11.23
CA GLN A 120 -28.00 23.44 -11.50
C GLN A 120 -27.65 24.82 -12.09
N THR A 121 -26.42 25.30 -11.93
CA THR A 121 -25.96 26.59 -12.46
C THR A 121 -25.34 26.46 -13.86
N LEU A 122 -25.15 25.26 -14.39
CA LEU A 122 -24.52 25.04 -15.67
C LEU A 122 -25.45 25.38 -16.85
N PRO A 123 -24.93 25.97 -17.95
CA PRO A 123 -25.73 26.27 -19.13
C PRO A 123 -26.14 24.96 -19.86
N ILE A 124 -27.29 25.01 -20.56
CA ILE A 124 -27.82 23.86 -21.33
C ILE A 124 -26.76 23.28 -22.28
N ARG A 125 -25.95 24.14 -22.91
CA ARG A 125 -24.85 23.74 -23.78
C ARG A 125 -23.91 22.69 -23.17
N TYR A 126 -23.73 22.71 -21.82
CA TYR A 126 -22.91 21.70 -21.13
C TYR A 126 -23.52 20.31 -21.26
N PHE A 127 -24.84 20.20 -21.11
CA PHE A 127 -25.57 18.94 -21.20
C PHE A 127 -25.69 18.42 -22.64
N ASP A 128 -25.70 19.33 -23.63
CA ASP A 128 -25.66 18.97 -25.05
C ASP A 128 -24.29 18.39 -25.45
N GLN A 129 -23.21 18.82 -24.78
CA GLN A 129 -21.84 18.38 -25.10
C GLN A 129 -21.38 17.16 -24.29
N ASN A 130 -22.05 16.83 -23.20
CA ASN A 130 -21.69 15.74 -22.31
C ASN A 130 -22.84 14.73 -22.23
N THR A 131 -22.52 13.44 -22.33
CA THR A 131 -23.53 12.39 -22.18
C THR A 131 -23.99 12.30 -20.71
N ASN A 132 -25.27 11.96 -20.50
CA ASN A 132 -25.81 11.73 -19.15
C ASN A 132 -24.99 10.68 -18.39
N GLY A 133 -24.48 9.65 -19.08
CA GLY A 133 -23.61 8.62 -18.51
C GLY A 133 -22.29 9.18 -17.99
N SER A 134 -21.65 10.13 -18.72
CA SER A 134 -20.40 10.76 -18.27
C SER A 134 -20.62 11.62 -17.04
N VAL A 135 -21.71 12.39 -17.00
CA VAL A 135 -22.07 13.20 -15.82
C VAL A 135 -22.39 12.31 -14.62
N MET A 136 -23.14 11.21 -14.84
CA MET A 136 -23.47 10.27 -13.76
C MET A 136 -22.25 9.54 -13.23
N SER A 137 -21.26 9.26 -14.07
CA SER A 137 -19.98 8.66 -13.63
C SER A 137 -19.25 9.51 -12.60
N LEU A 138 -19.33 10.85 -12.68
CA LEU A 138 -18.77 11.75 -11.67
C LEU A 138 -19.42 11.54 -10.29
N TYR A 139 -20.75 11.34 -10.25
CA TYR A 139 -21.50 11.12 -9.00
C TYR A 139 -21.33 9.73 -8.42
N THR A 140 -20.95 8.75 -9.22
CA THR A 140 -20.78 7.35 -8.80
C THR A 140 -19.31 6.98 -8.65
N ASN A 141 -18.61 6.78 -9.76
CA ASN A 141 -17.27 6.22 -9.78
C ASN A 141 -16.22 7.17 -9.19
N ASP A 142 -16.25 8.44 -9.59
CA ASP A 142 -15.23 9.41 -9.15
C ASP A 142 -15.41 9.76 -7.68
N THR A 143 -16.66 9.93 -7.24
CA THR A 143 -16.93 10.18 -5.81
C THR A 143 -16.60 8.95 -4.95
N ASP A 144 -16.79 7.72 -5.43
CA ASP A 144 -16.39 6.52 -4.68
C ASP A 144 -14.87 6.39 -4.60
N THR A 145 -14.16 6.74 -5.67
CA THR A 145 -12.68 6.83 -5.68
C THR A 145 -12.17 7.84 -4.64
N LEU A 146 -12.80 9.00 -4.52
CA LEU A 146 -12.49 9.98 -3.47
C LEU A 146 -12.75 9.42 -2.07
N ARG A 147 -13.85 8.69 -1.88
CA ARG A 147 -14.15 8.00 -0.62
C ARG A 147 -13.05 7.01 -0.24
N GLN A 148 -12.65 6.16 -1.17
CA GLN A 148 -11.58 5.18 -0.93
C GLN A 148 -10.27 5.87 -0.59
N MET A 149 -9.94 6.96 -1.27
CA MET A 149 -8.74 7.75 -0.98
C MET A 149 -8.77 8.32 0.45
N ILE A 150 -9.88 8.92 0.87
CA ILE A 150 -10.00 9.55 2.19
C ILE A 150 -10.09 8.48 3.29
N SER A 151 -10.95 7.45 3.11
CA SER A 151 -11.25 6.48 4.17
C SER A 151 -10.22 5.36 4.30
N GLN A 152 -9.41 5.09 3.27
CA GLN A 152 -8.48 3.96 3.26
C GLN A 152 -7.05 4.38 2.93
N ALA A 153 -6.82 5.03 1.76
CA ALA A 153 -5.46 5.28 1.29
C ALA A 153 -4.69 6.24 2.21
N ILE A 154 -5.30 7.33 2.68
CA ILE A 154 -4.65 8.29 3.58
C ILE A 154 -4.32 7.66 4.94
N PRO A 155 -5.24 6.97 5.66
CA PRO A 155 -4.91 6.31 6.91
C PRO A 155 -3.84 5.22 6.76
N GLN A 156 -3.90 4.40 5.71
CA GLN A 156 -2.89 3.38 5.43
C GLN A 156 -1.51 3.99 5.19
N ALA A 157 -1.43 5.08 4.42
CA ALA A 157 -0.16 5.77 4.18
C ALA A 157 0.42 6.37 5.47
N LEU A 158 -0.41 6.96 6.33
CA LEU A 158 0.02 7.47 7.64
C LEU A 158 0.47 6.33 8.55
N MET A 159 -0.30 5.25 8.63
CA MET A 159 0.07 4.06 9.42
C MET A 159 1.39 3.48 8.96
N ALA A 160 1.60 3.31 7.65
CA ALA A 160 2.85 2.82 7.09
C ALA A 160 4.02 3.75 7.43
N LEU A 161 3.84 5.06 7.28
CA LEU A 161 4.87 6.05 7.63
C LEU A 161 5.27 5.95 9.10
N PHE A 162 4.31 5.92 10.03
CA PHE A 162 4.60 5.80 11.45
C PHE A 162 5.25 4.46 11.79
N THR A 163 4.74 3.36 11.23
CA THR A 163 5.33 2.03 11.44
C THR A 163 6.78 2.01 10.98
N ILE A 164 7.09 2.54 9.79
CA ILE A 164 8.46 2.63 9.28
C ILE A 164 9.35 3.42 10.22
N VAL A 165 8.91 4.61 10.66
CA VAL A 165 9.70 5.48 11.54
C VAL A 165 9.94 4.80 12.89
N VAL A 166 8.89 4.30 13.53
CA VAL A 166 9.00 3.67 14.86
C VAL A 166 9.85 2.40 14.80
N THR A 167 9.64 1.55 13.78
CA THR A 167 10.46 0.34 13.58
C THR A 167 11.92 0.69 13.32
N PHE A 168 12.20 1.67 12.46
CA PHE A 168 13.57 2.09 12.16
C PHE A 168 14.30 2.63 13.39
N VAL A 169 13.64 3.47 14.18
CA VAL A 169 14.20 3.97 15.45
C VAL A 169 14.45 2.81 16.42
N SER A 170 13.52 1.87 16.54
CA SER A 170 13.67 0.68 17.39
C SER A 170 14.85 -0.20 16.94
N MET A 171 15.04 -0.38 15.64
CA MET A 171 16.16 -1.13 15.06
C MET A 171 17.50 -0.45 15.37
N LEU A 172 17.58 0.88 15.25
CA LEU A 172 18.78 1.65 15.59
C LEU A 172 19.16 1.53 17.08
N VAL A 173 18.16 1.58 17.96
CA VAL A 173 18.36 1.46 19.41
C VAL A 173 18.81 0.05 19.80
N LEU A 174 18.28 -0.98 19.13
CA LEU A 174 18.63 -2.37 19.44
C LEU A 174 20.03 -2.75 18.97
N SER A 175 20.36 -2.47 17.73
CA SER A 175 21.68 -2.77 17.14
C SER A 175 21.94 -1.91 15.89
N PRO A 176 22.78 -0.87 16.00
CA PRO A 176 23.16 -0.07 14.84
C PRO A 176 23.83 -0.88 13.73
N LEU A 177 24.63 -1.91 14.10
CA LEU A 177 25.36 -2.73 13.15
C LEU A 177 24.44 -3.56 12.25
N LEU A 178 23.43 -4.22 12.85
CA LEU A 178 22.42 -4.96 12.08
C LEU A 178 21.52 -4.01 11.26
N THR A 179 21.31 -2.78 11.74
CA THR A 179 20.54 -1.77 11.01
C THR A 179 21.22 -1.35 9.72
N ILE A 180 22.54 -1.22 9.70
CA ILE A 180 23.31 -0.92 8.47
C ILE A 180 23.09 -2.03 7.45
N LEU A 181 23.15 -3.30 7.86
CA LEU A 181 22.83 -4.43 6.98
C LEU A 181 21.42 -4.34 6.41
N ALA A 182 20.42 -4.09 7.26
CA ALA A 182 19.04 -3.97 6.84
C ALA A 182 18.85 -2.85 5.81
N VAL A 183 19.43 -1.67 6.07
CA VAL A 183 19.36 -0.52 5.14
C VAL A 183 20.01 -0.87 3.80
N LEU A 184 21.16 -1.54 3.80
CA LEU A 184 21.84 -1.96 2.57
C LEU A 184 20.92 -2.87 1.72
N ILE A 185 20.29 -3.86 2.34
CA ILE A 185 19.38 -4.77 1.63
C ILE A 185 18.13 -4.04 1.12
N ILE A 186 17.61 -3.06 1.87
CA ILE A 186 16.50 -2.21 1.41
C ILE A 186 16.90 -1.44 0.15
N PHE A 187 18.11 -0.89 0.09
CA PHE A 187 18.59 -0.23 -1.14
C PHE A 187 18.66 -1.20 -2.33
N VAL A 188 19.14 -2.43 -2.12
CA VAL A 188 19.13 -3.47 -3.14
C VAL A 188 17.69 -3.78 -3.59
N MET A 189 16.78 -3.95 -2.64
CA MET A 189 15.36 -4.21 -2.92
C MET A 189 14.72 -3.08 -3.72
N LEU A 190 14.93 -1.82 -3.33
CA LEU A 190 14.43 -0.65 -4.07
C LEU A 190 15.00 -0.57 -5.49
N PHE A 191 16.28 -0.90 -5.67
CA PHE A 191 16.92 -0.91 -6.98
C PHE A 191 16.33 -1.99 -7.89
N VAL A 192 16.14 -3.21 -7.38
CA VAL A 192 15.57 -4.33 -8.13
C VAL A 192 14.11 -4.05 -8.47
N THR A 193 13.32 -3.62 -7.47
CA THR A 193 11.89 -3.29 -7.64
C THR A 193 11.69 -2.16 -8.66
N ASN A 194 12.53 -1.12 -8.61
CA ASN A 194 12.45 -0.04 -9.58
C ASN A 194 12.73 -0.52 -11.02
N LYS A 195 13.72 -1.40 -11.22
CA LYS A 195 14.00 -1.97 -12.55
C LYS A 195 12.84 -2.80 -13.08
N ILE A 196 12.25 -3.66 -12.24
CA ILE A 196 11.08 -4.48 -12.61
C ILE A 196 9.88 -3.57 -12.89
N GLY A 197 9.62 -2.59 -12.01
CA GLY A 197 8.50 -1.66 -12.14
C GLY A 197 8.53 -0.82 -13.41
N ILE A 198 9.71 -0.35 -13.84
CA ILE A 198 9.86 0.38 -15.10
C ILE A 198 9.50 -0.51 -16.30
N LYS A 199 9.94 -1.77 -16.30
CA LYS A 199 9.61 -2.72 -17.37
C LYS A 199 8.12 -3.08 -17.35
N SER A 200 7.60 -3.41 -16.18
CA SER A 200 6.19 -3.71 -15.99
C SER A 200 5.31 -2.57 -16.49
N GLY A 201 5.54 -1.34 -16.04
CA GLY A 201 4.78 -0.16 -16.49
C GLY A 201 4.80 0.05 -18.01
N LYS A 202 5.93 -0.22 -18.67
CA LYS A 202 6.01 -0.13 -20.14
C LYS A 202 5.12 -1.15 -20.83
N TYR A 203 5.07 -2.38 -20.34
CA TYR A 203 4.24 -3.43 -20.93
C TYR A 203 2.76 -3.25 -20.60
N PHE A 204 2.42 -2.74 -19.40
CA PHE A 204 1.02 -2.41 -19.07
C PHE A 204 0.47 -1.30 -19.99
N VAL A 205 1.26 -0.28 -20.31
CA VAL A 205 0.84 0.74 -21.29
C VAL A 205 0.60 0.13 -22.67
N ARG A 206 1.48 -0.78 -23.13
CA ARG A 206 1.28 -1.49 -24.41
C ARG A 206 0.04 -2.37 -24.39
N GLN A 207 -0.19 -3.09 -23.30
CA GLN A 207 -1.40 -3.89 -23.11
C GLN A 207 -2.66 -3.04 -23.21
N GLN A 208 -2.68 -1.85 -22.58
CA GLN A 208 -3.83 -0.95 -22.65
C GLN A 208 -4.07 -0.43 -24.05
N MET A 209 -3.01 -0.15 -24.82
CA MET A 209 -3.14 0.25 -26.23
C MET A 209 -3.68 -0.89 -27.07
N ALA A 210 -3.13 -2.09 -26.95
CA ALA A 210 -3.61 -3.26 -27.69
C ALA A 210 -5.05 -3.64 -27.30
N LEU A 211 -5.44 -3.49 -26.04
CA LEU A 211 -6.82 -3.68 -25.60
C LEU A 211 -7.76 -2.66 -26.25
N ALA A 212 -7.36 -1.40 -26.33
CA ALA A 212 -8.14 -0.36 -27.01
C ALA A 212 -8.31 -0.68 -28.52
N ASP A 213 -7.26 -1.19 -29.18
CA ASP A 213 -7.31 -1.57 -30.58
C ASP A 213 -8.31 -2.74 -30.79
N VAL A 214 -8.24 -3.79 -29.95
CA VAL A 214 -9.18 -4.95 -30.02
C VAL A 214 -10.62 -4.50 -29.75
N THR A 215 -10.83 -3.72 -28.68
CA THR A 215 -12.20 -3.28 -28.33
C THR A 215 -12.77 -2.32 -29.34
N GLY A 216 -11.97 -1.38 -29.87
CA GLY A 216 -12.41 -0.47 -30.93
C GLY A 216 -12.76 -1.21 -32.23
N PHE A 217 -11.95 -2.20 -32.63
CA PHE A 217 -12.25 -3.04 -33.78
C PHE A 217 -13.53 -3.85 -33.58
N ALA A 218 -13.70 -4.47 -32.40
CA ALA A 218 -14.91 -5.22 -32.09
C ALA A 218 -16.17 -4.33 -32.14
N GLU A 219 -16.11 -3.13 -31.57
CA GLU A 219 -17.20 -2.15 -31.58
C GLU A 219 -17.52 -1.71 -33.02
N GLU A 220 -16.51 -1.39 -33.83
CA GLU A 220 -16.69 -1.05 -35.25
C GLU A 220 -17.35 -2.17 -36.02
N ARG A 221 -16.92 -3.44 -35.83
CA ARG A 221 -17.50 -4.60 -36.51
C ARG A 221 -18.92 -4.92 -36.04
N MET A 222 -19.22 -4.77 -34.74
CA MET A 222 -20.60 -4.93 -34.24
C MET A 222 -21.54 -3.89 -34.85
N ASN A 223 -21.13 -2.63 -34.91
CA ASN A 223 -21.92 -1.56 -35.49
C ASN A 223 -22.09 -1.75 -37.04
N GLY A 224 -21.01 -2.21 -37.70
CA GLY A 224 -20.97 -2.45 -39.13
C GLY A 224 -21.37 -3.87 -39.60
N GLN A 225 -21.94 -4.72 -38.71
CA GLN A 225 -22.15 -6.14 -38.99
C GLN A 225 -23.01 -6.39 -40.26
N ARG A 226 -23.96 -5.53 -40.57
CA ARG A 226 -24.75 -5.62 -41.80
C ARG A 226 -23.88 -5.50 -43.06
N VAL A 227 -22.90 -4.59 -43.04
CA VAL A 227 -21.94 -4.35 -44.11
C VAL A 227 -21.04 -5.58 -44.30
N VAL A 228 -20.50 -6.08 -43.20
CA VAL A 228 -19.64 -7.29 -43.18
C VAL A 228 -20.38 -8.46 -43.86
N LYS A 229 -21.65 -8.67 -43.51
CA LYS A 229 -22.49 -9.74 -44.07
C LYS A 229 -22.80 -9.56 -45.56
N VAL A 230 -23.18 -8.34 -45.99
CA VAL A 230 -23.50 -8.05 -47.39
C VAL A 230 -22.29 -8.27 -48.31
N PHE A 231 -21.08 -7.95 -47.83
CA PHE A 231 -19.86 -8.10 -48.63
C PHE A 231 -19.11 -9.42 -48.38
N ASN A 232 -19.67 -10.36 -47.59
CA ASN A 232 -19.04 -11.64 -47.21
C ASN A 232 -17.61 -11.47 -46.69
N HIS A 233 -17.40 -10.45 -45.81
CA HIS A 233 -16.07 -10.11 -45.25
C HIS A 233 -15.83 -10.73 -43.86
N GLU A 234 -16.63 -11.74 -43.44
CA GLU A 234 -16.50 -12.38 -42.14
C GLU A 234 -15.09 -12.91 -41.90
N LYS A 235 -14.58 -13.71 -42.83
CA LYS A 235 -13.30 -14.36 -42.74
C LYS A 235 -12.14 -13.34 -42.60
N LYS A 236 -12.22 -12.26 -43.39
CA LYS A 236 -11.23 -11.18 -43.31
C LYS A 236 -11.32 -10.42 -41.98
N SER A 237 -12.51 -10.29 -41.42
CA SER A 237 -12.71 -9.67 -40.10
C SER A 237 -12.18 -10.55 -38.96
N GLU A 238 -12.33 -11.87 -39.06
CA GLU A 238 -11.75 -12.85 -38.14
C GLU A 238 -10.22 -12.80 -38.16
N GLU A 239 -9.61 -12.84 -39.34
CA GLU A 239 -8.16 -12.77 -39.52
C GLU A 239 -7.56 -11.49 -38.90
N GLU A 240 -8.22 -10.34 -39.06
CA GLU A 240 -7.80 -9.07 -38.51
C GLU A 240 -8.00 -9.03 -36.97
N PHE A 241 -9.12 -9.58 -36.48
CA PHE A 241 -9.37 -9.73 -35.05
C PHE A 241 -8.30 -10.62 -34.41
N ASP A 242 -7.98 -11.75 -35.00
CA ASP A 242 -6.95 -12.67 -34.50
C ASP A 242 -5.58 -11.99 -34.42
N ARG A 243 -5.23 -11.19 -35.44
CA ARG A 243 -3.97 -10.41 -35.44
C ARG A 243 -3.91 -9.41 -34.28
N LEU A 244 -5.00 -8.68 -34.03
CA LEU A 244 -5.08 -7.72 -32.95
C LEU A 244 -5.09 -8.39 -31.57
N ASN A 245 -5.81 -9.53 -31.46
CA ASN A 245 -5.91 -10.31 -30.24
C ASN A 245 -4.57 -10.97 -29.88
N GLU A 246 -3.80 -11.43 -30.88
CA GLU A 246 -2.43 -11.94 -30.64
C GLU A 246 -1.50 -10.84 -30.13
N ALA A 247 -1.57 -9.63 -30.68
CA ALA A 247 -0.81 -8.48 -30.18
C ALA A 247 -1.18 -8.10 -28.74
N LEU A 248 -2.47 -8.24 -28.39
CA LEU A 248 -2.95 -8.07 -27.01
C LEU A 248 -2.42 -9.18 -26.11
N PHE A 249 -2.48 -10.45 -26.54
CA PHE A 249 -1.96 -11.59 -25.80
C PHE A 249 -0.47 -11.43 -25.49
N GLU A 250 0.36 -11.10 -26.47
CA GLU A 250 1.80 -10.89 -26.26
C GLU A 250 2.07 -9.75 -25.24
N SER A 251 1.37 -8.63 -25.41
CA SER A 251 1.52 -7.48 -24.54
C SER A 251 1.04 -7.75 -23.10
N ALA A 252 -0.11 -8.44 -22.96
CA ALA A 252 -0.67 -8.85 -21.68
C ALA A 252 0.20 -9.90 -20.97
N SER A 253 0.70 -10.88 -21.72
CA SER A 253 1.62 -11.91 -21.20
C SER A 253 2.88 -11.27 -20.60
N GLN A 254 3.50 -10.35 -21.32
CA GLN A 254 4.69 -9.64 -20.82
C GLN A 254 4.37 -8.71 -19.63
N ALA A 255 3.24 -8.00 -19.67
CA ALA A 255 2.81 -7.13 -18.56
C ALA A 255 2.60 -7.96 -17.28
N ASN A 256 1.86 -9.06 -17.37
CA ASN A 256 1.60 -9.97 -16.26
C ASN A 256 2.87 -10.67 -15.76
N LYS A 257 3.77 -11.09 -16.66
CA LYS A 257 5.06 -11.67 -16.29
C LYS A 257 5.85 -10.74 -15.37
N TYR A 258 6.06 -9.48 -15.76
CA TYR A 258 6.79 -8.52 -14.93
C TYR A 258 5.99 -8.03 -13.72
N GLY A 259 4.68 -7.91 -13.82
CA GLY A 259 3.81 -7.55 -12.70
C GLY A 259 3.81 -8.59 -11.60
N ASN A 260 3.60 -9.86 -11.97
CA ASN A 260 3.53 -10.98 -11.02
C ASN A 260 4.90 -11.40 -10.46
N MET A 261 6.01 -11.05 -11.11
CA MET A 261 7.36 -11.27 -10.55
C MET A 261 7.67 -10.38 -9.35
N MET A 262 6.99 -9.24 -9.21
CA MET A 262 7.32 -8.25 -8.18
C MET A 262 7.15 -8.81 -6.77
N GLY A 263 6.02 -9.47 -6.48
CA GLY A 263 5.74 -10.08 -5.18
C GLY A 263 6.78 -11.13 -4.77
N PRO A 264 6.99 -12.19 -5.57
CA PRO A 264 8.00 -13.21 -5.27
C PRO A 264 9.42 -12.67 -5.13
N VAL A 265 9.82 -11.68 -5.94
CA VAL A 265 11.16 -11.08 -5.85
C VAL A 265 11.33 -10.32 -4.54
N ILE A 266 10.37 -9.49 -4.14
CA ILE A 266 10.39 -8.78 -2.86
C ILE A 266 10.41 -9.79 -1.70
N GLY A 267 9.53 -10.79 -1.72
CA GLY A 267 9.46 -11.81 -0.69
C GLY A 267 10.77 -12.61 -0.53
N ASN A 268 11.42 -12.99 -1.65
CA ASN A 268 12.69 -13.70 -1.58
C ASN A 268 13.85 -12.82 -1.11
N ILE A 269 13.89 -11.53 -1.48
CA ILE A 269 14.88 -10.58 -0.93
C ILE A 269 14.65 -10.42 0.58
N GLY A 270 13.39 -10.35 1.04
CA GLY A 270 13.05 -10.32 2.47
C GLY A 270 13.49 -11.59 3.21
N ASN A 271 13.28 -12.77 2.61
CA ASN A 271 13.77 -14.03 3.18
C ASN A 271 15.30 -14.08 3.24
N LEU A 272 15.99 -13.59 2.19
CA LEU A 272 17.44 -13.48 2.20
C LEU A 272 17.92 -12.51 3.31
N GLN A 273 17.25 -11.38 3.46
CA GLN A 273 17.52 -10.43 4.55
C GLN A 273 17.38 -11.10 5.92
N PHE A 274 16.29 -11.85 6.13
CA PHE A 274 16.06 -12.60 7.36
C PHE A 274 17.21 -13.58 7.66
N VAL A 275 17.62 -14.38 6.67
CA VAL A 275 18.73 -15.35 6.83
C VAL A 275 20.05 -14.64 7.11
N LEU A 276 20.39 -13.59 6.37
CA LEU A 276 21.63 -12.83 6.59
C LEU A 276 21.65 -12.19 7.98
N THR A 277 20.52 -11.63 8.42
CA THR A 277 20.38 -11.06 9.75
C THR A 277 20.53 -12.11 10.85
N ALA A 278 19.94 -13.31 10.65
CA ALA A 278 20.06 -14.42 11.59
C ALA A 278 21.50 -14.91 11.72
N VAL A 279 22.18 -15.10 10.57
CA VAL A 279 23.58 -15.59 10.56
C VAL A 279 24.51 -14.55 11.19
N LEU A 280 24.47 -13.28 10.73
CA LEU A 280 25.33 -12.23 11.26
C LEU A 280 25.02 -11.91 12.72
N GLY A 281 23.72 -11.84 13.08
CA GLY A 281 23.29 -11.63 14.46
C GLY A 281 23.75 -12.77 15.38
N GLY A 282 23.65 -14.02 14.90
CA GLY A 282 24.13 -15.19 15.63
C GLY A 282 25.65 -15.16 15.85
N VAL A 283 26.43 -14.89 14.81
CA VAL A 283 27.91 -14.75 14.90
C VAL A 283 28.30 -13.63 15.88
N LEU A 284 27.67 -12.48 15.78
CA LEU A 284 27.93 -11.34 16.65
C LEU A 284 27.54 -11.60 18.11
N SER A 285 26.43 -12.33 18.33
CA SER A 285 25.97 -12.76 19.65
C SER A 285 26.97 -13.71 20.31
N VAL A 286 27.46 -14.71 19.57
CA VAL A 286 28.47 -15.67 20.06
C VAL A 286 29.82 -14.98 20.31
N ALA A 287 30.20 -14.02 19.44
CA ALA A 287 31.43 -13.23 19.60
C ALA A 287 31.36 -12.17 20.73
N GLY A 288 30.18 -11.97 21.34
CA GLY A 288 29.97 -10.97 22.39
C GLY A 288 30.09 -9.51 21.92
N VAL A 289 29.97 -9.28 20.58
CA VAL A 289 30.13 -7.96 19.98
C VAL A 289 28.79 -7.23 19.91
N GLY A 290 28.78 -5.98 20.34
CA GLY A 290 27.62 -5.08 20.18
C GLY A 290 26.43 -5.35 21.10
N GLY A 291 26.60 -6.16 22.17
CA GLY A 291 25.53 -6.43 23.14
C GLY A 291 24.32 -7.16 22.53
N ILE A 292 24.53 -7.94 21.47
CA ILE A 292 23.47 -8.69 20.78
C ILE A 292 23.17 -9.94 21.58
N THR A 293 22.05 -9.91 22.31
CA THR A 293 21.49 -11.03 23.02
C THR A 293 20.55 -11.85 22.11
N LEU A 294 20.15 -13.03 22.60
CA LEU A 294 19.18 -13.87 21.89
C LEU A 294 17.83 -13.18 21.72
N GLY A 295 17.40 -12.41 22.72
CA GLY A 295 16.18 -11.63 22.67
C GLY A 295 16.28 -10.43 21.72
N VAL A 296 17.43 -9.73 21.67
CA VAL A 296 17.69 -8.70 20.67
C VAL A 296 17.59 -9.27 19.27
N MET A 297 18.20 -10.45 19.04
CA MET A 297 18.15 -11.11 17.74
C MET A 297 16.73 -11.49 17.32
N ALA A 298 15.95 -12.06 18.24
CA ALA A 298 14.55 -12.44 17.97
C ALA A 298 13.68 -11.23 17.61
N SER A 299 13.78 -10.13 18.38
CA SER A 299 13.08 -8.88 18.09
C SER A 299 13.53 -8.28 16.75
N TYR A 300 14.83 -8.33 16.48
CA TYR A 300 15.38 -7.79 15.24
C TYR A 300 14.90 -8.56 13.99
N LEU A 301 14.84 -9.90 14.06
CA LEU A 301 14.29 -10.75 13.00
C LEU A 301 12.80 -10.44 12.73
N GLN A 302 12.03 -10.15 13.79
CA GLN A 302 10.63 -9.75 13.64
C GLN A 302 10.50 -8.38 12.97
N PHE A 303 11.36 -7.42 13.33
CA PHE A 303 11.40 -6.10 12.66
C PHE A 303 11.78 -6.20 11.19
N THR A 304 12.71 -7.09 10.84
CA THR A 304 13.10 -7.34 9.45
C THR A 304 11.91 -7.75 8.60
N LYS A 305 11.04 -8.65 9.12
CA LYS A 305 9.79 -9.05 8.43
C LYS A 305 8.77 -7.92 8.32
N SER A 306 8.67 -7.05 9.32
CA SER A 306 7.71 -5.94 9.31
C SER A 306 8.16 -4.80 8.37
N PHE A 307 9.46 -4.74 8.07
CA PHE A 307 10.06 -3.68 7.25
C PHE A 307 10.09 -4.03 5.75
N THR A 308 10.00 -5.31 5.41
CA THR A 308 9.95 -5.85 4.03
C THR A 308 8.51 -5.94 3.51
#